data_f2603569af7e84365a25358110d74099
#
_entry.id   f2603569af7e84365a25358110d74099
#
_cell.length_a   1.000
_cell.length_b   1.000
_cell.length_c   1.000
_cell.angle_alpha   90.00
_cell.angle_beta   90.00
_cell.angle_gamma   90.00
#
_symmetry.space_group_name_H-M   'P 1'
#
loop_
_entity.id
_entity.type
_entity.pdbx_description
1 polymer ?
#
loop_
_entity_poly.entity_id
_entity_poly.type
_entity_poly.pdbx_seq_one_letter_code
_entity_poly.pdbx_strand_id
1 'polypeptide(L)'
;ADQQDVFEPDQSIIDNAWVSDWKTLEEKAKADPVAYWEERARELEWVEAVGKILDDSGKPFFKWFTGARTNIVTNAVDRHLDTARRNKLALIWVGENTDEVRTFSYFALN
;
A
#
# COMPACT_ATOMS: atom_id res chain seq x y z
N ALA A 1 -10.25 -38.44 -7.97
CA ALA A 1 -9.32 -37.49 -8.61
C ALA A 1 -9.15 -36.35 -7.61
N ASP A 2 -8.02 -36.31 -6.92
CA ASP A 2 -7.69 -35.22 -6.04
C ASP A 2 -7.49 -33.96 -6.90
N GLN A 3 -8.44 -33.08 -6.84
CA GLN A 3 -8.35 -31.78 -7.49
C GLN A 3 -7.39 -30.97 -6.65
N GLN A 4 -6.23 -30.65 -7.22
CA GLN A 4 -5.24 -29.81 -6.55
C GLN A 4 -5.77 -28.37 -6.61
N ASP A 5 -6.34 -27.90 -5.50
CA ASP A 5 -6.92 -26.55 -5.38
C ASP A 5 -5.85 -25.45 -5.20
N VAL A 6 -4.57 -25.81 -5.34
CA VAL A 6 -3.44 -24.88 -5.20
C VAL A 6 -2.78 -24.68 -6.55
N PHE A 7 -2.75 -23.44 -7.00
CA PHE A 7 -2.07 -23.00 -8.22
C PHE A 7 -0.83 -22.20 -7.83
N GLU A 8 0.34 -22.71 -8.22
CA GLU A 8 1.59 -21.98 -8.02
C GLU A 8 1.75 -20.94 -9.15
N PRO A 9 2.18 -19.71 -8.84
CA PRO A 9 2.46 -18.71 -9.86
C PRO A 9 3.72 -19.06 -10.66
N ASP A 10 3.81 -18.56 -11.88
CA ASP A 10 5.00 -18.69 -12.70
C ASP A 10 6.23 -18.09 -12.00
N GLN A 11 7.43 -18.69 -12.19
CA GLN A 11 8.67 -18.25 -11.57
C GLN A 11 8.97 -16.79 -11.86
N SER A 12 8.68 -16.29 -13.05
CA SER A 12 8.85 -14.88 -13.43
C SER A 12 8.00 -13.91 -12.58
N ILE A 13 6.85 -14.34 -12.10
CA ILE A 13 5.99 -13.56 -11.21
C ILE A 13 6.59 -13.54 -9.81
N ILE A 14 7.09 -14.69 -9.33
CA ILE A 14 7.73 -14.81 -8.02
C ILE A 14 8.99 -13.93 -7.96
N ASP A 15 9.84 -14.00 -8.99
CA ASP A 15 11.11 -13.26 -9.06
C ASP A 15 10.92 -11.74 -9.10
N ASN A 16 9.79 -11.27 -9.65
CA ASN A 16 9.45 -9.85 -9.71
C ASN A 16 8.51 -9.39 -8.59
N ALA A 17 8.16 -10.27 -7.67
CA ALA A 17 7.28 -9.92 -6.56
C ALA A 17 7.98 -8.95 -5.58
N TRP A 18 7.25 -7.95 -5.09
CA TRP A 18 7.74 -7.01 -4.06
C TRP A 18 8.06 -7.71 -2.74
N VAL A 19 7.38 -8.81 -2.47
CA VAL A 19 7.61 -9.67 -1.32
C VAL A 19 7.93 -11.06 -1.83
N SER A 20 9.20 -11.43 -1.81
CA SER A 20 9.69 -12.74 -2.26
C SER A 20 9.57 -13.82 -1.18
N ASP A 21 9.66 -13.43 0.08
CA ASP A 21 9.52 -14.31 1.24
C ASP A 21 8.40 -13.81 2.17
N TRP A 22 7.19 -14.14 1.79
CA TRP A 22 6.02 -13.72 2.54
C TRP A 22 5.89 -14.42 3.89
N LYS A 23 6.43 -15.65 4.04
CA LYS A 23 6.40 -16.40 5.30
C LYS A 23 7.19 -15.71 6.39
N THR A 24 8.44 -15.32 6.08
CA THR A 24 9.28 -14.53 7.01
C THR A 24 8.62 -13.21 7.36
N LEU A 25 7.98 -12.54 6.39
CA LEU A 25 7.26 -11.29 6.65
C LEU A 25 6.06 -11.50 7.59
N GLU A 26 5.30 -12.58 7.39
CA GLU A 26 4.17 -12.94 8.24
C GLU A 26 4.62 -13.28 9.68
N GLU A 27 5.69 -14.05 9.82
CA GLU A 27 6.28 -14.39 11.12
C GLU A 27 6.73 -13.12 11.87
N LYS A 28 7.41 -12.20 11.19
CA LYS A 28 7.79 -10.89 11.74
C LYS A 28 6.57 -10.10 12.20
N ALA A 29 5.53 -10.04 11.37
CA ALA A 29 4.30 -9.32 11.70
C ALA A 29 3.53 -9.95 12.87
N LYS A 30 3.57 -11.28 13.02
CA LYS A 30 2.97 -11.99 14.14
C LYS A 30 3.77 -11.85 15.43
N ALA A 31 5.10 -11.83 15.35
CA ALA A 31 5.97 -11.72 16.51
C ALA A 31 5.83 -10.35 17.21
N ASP A 32 5.80 -9.27 16.45
CA ASP A 32 5.58 -7.91 16.98
C ASP A 32 4.75 -7.09 15.97
N PRO A 33 3.42 -7.15 16.06
CA PRO A 33 2.53 -6.40 15.18
C PRO A 33 2.71 -4.88 15.29
N VAL A 34 3.04 -4.37 16.47
CA VAL A 34 3.20 -2.92 16.69
C VAL A 34 4.45 -2.42 15.97
N ALA A 35 5.59 -3.08 16.13
CA ALA A 35 6.82 -2.73 15.44
C ALA A 35 6.69 -2.90 13.91
N TYR A 36 5.98 -3.95 13.46
CA TYR A 36 5.71 -4.15 12.04
C TYR A 36 4.94 -2.97 11.43
N TRP A 37 3.85 -2.55 12.05
CA TRP A 37 3.04 -1.45 11.55
C TRP A 37 3.72 -0.09 11.74
N GLU A 38 4.56 0.09 12.75
CA GLU A 38 5.40 1.27 12.88
C GLU A 38 6.36 1.42 11.70
N GLU A 39 7.01 0.33 11.29
CA GLU A 39 7.89 0.31 10.12
C GLU A 39 7.13 0.68 8.84
N ARG A 40 5.95 0.10 8.63
CA ARG A 40 5.10 0.42 7.47
C ARG A 40 4.60 1.87 7.49
N ALA A 41 4.26 2.40 8.64
CA ALA A 41 3.82 3.78 8.79
C ALA A 41 4.88 4.80 8.36
N ARG A 42 6.17 4.48 8.46
CA ARG A 42 7.27 5.35 8.00
C ARG A 42 7.31 5.53 6.49
N GLU A 43 6.66 4.67 5.73
CA GLU A 43 6.56 4.77 4.27
C GLU A 43 5.55 5.84 3.83
N LEU A 44 4.69 6.29 4.73
CA LEU A 44 3.66 7.29 4.46
C LEU A 44 4.11 8.69 4.87
N GLU A 45 3.62 9.69 4.14
CA GLU A 45 3.73 11.08 4.53
C GLU A 45 2.58 11.44 5.47
N TRP A 46 2.94 11.94 6.63
CA TRP A 46 2.00 12.34 7.68
C TRP A 46 1.96 13.87 7.80
N VAL A 47 0.77 14.44 7.83
CA VAL A 47 0.55 15.87 8.10
C VAL A 47 0.74 16.16 9.59
N GLU A 48 0.22 15.25 10.43
CA GLU A 48 0.47 15.26 11.87
C GLU A 48 1.11 13.93 12.24
N ALA A 49 2.19 14.01 13.03
CA ALA A 49 2.97 12.84 13.40
C ALA A 49 2.17 11.82 14.21
N VAL A 50 2.54 10.56 14.09
CA VAL A 50 1.96 9.47 14.86
C VAL A 50 2.35 9.59 16.33
N GLY A 51 1.37 9.61 17.23
CA GLY A 51 1.59 9.61 18.68
C GLY A 51 1.89 8.21 19.19
N LYS A 52 0.86 7.32 19.20
CA LYS A 52 1.03 5.89 19.50
C LYS A 52 0.68 5.08 18.26
N ILE A 53 1.45 4.05 18.00
CA ILE A 53 1.15 3.11 16.91
C ILE A 53 -0.12 2.35 17.22
N LEU A 54 -0.24 1.80 18.43
CA LEU A 54 -1.42 1.09 18.93
C LEU A 54 -1.77 1.60 20.32
N ASP A 55 -3.04 1.97 20.52
CA ASP A 55 -3.62 2.22 21.83
C ASP A 55 -4.70 1.15 22.09
N ASP A 56 -4.41 0.26 23.03
CA ASP A 56 -5.26 -0.85 23.45
C ASP A 56 -5.91 -0.63 24.83
N SER A 57 -5.79 0.59 25.37
CA SER A 57 -6.34 0.94 26.70
C SER A 57 -7.86 0.81 26.78
N GLY A 58 -8.56 0.92 25.65
CA GLY A 58 -10.01 0.82 25.53
C GLY A 58 -10.51 -0.54 25.01
N LYS A 59 -9.82 -1.64 25.28
CA LYS A 59 -10.24 -2.99 24.84
C LYS A 59 -11.73 -3.23 25.09
N PRO A 60 -12.44 -3.85 24.14
CA PRO A 60 -11.99 -4.46 22.87
C PRO A 60 -11.84 -3.47 21.69
N PHE A 61 -11.98 -2.17 21.89
CA PHE A 61 -11.88 -1.15 20.86
C PHE A 61 -10.44 -0.62 20.77
N PHE A 62 -9.75 -1.01 19.73
CA PHE A 62 -8.36 -0.62 19.47
C PHE A 62 -8.29 0.64 18.61
N LYS A 63 -7.31 1.50 18.86
CA LYS A 63 -7.01 2.68 18.03
C LYS A 63 -5.60 2.59 17.50
N TRP A 64 -5.46 2.68 16.18
CA TRP A 64 -4.17 2.68 15.50
C TRP A 64 -3.77 4.11 15.13
N PHE A 65 -2.46 4.38 15.15
CA PHE A 65 -1.86 5.64 14.71
C PHE A 65 -2.52 6.87 15.34
N THR A 66 -2.62 6.87 16.65
CA THR A 66 -3.37 7.89 17.41
C THR A 66 -2.77 9.28 17.20
N GLY A 67 -3.64 10.27 16.99
CA GLY A 67 -3.26 11.66 16.76
C GLY A 67 -2.70 11.95 15.36
N ALA A 68 -2.41 10.92 14.58
CA ALA A 68 -1.86 11.09 13.24
C ALA A 68 -2.92 11.58 12.26
N ARG A 69 -2.47 12.39 11.30
CA ARG A 69 -3.25 12.80 10.14
C ARG A 69 -2.46 12.60 8.86
N THR A 70 -3.10 12.09 7.85
CA THR A 70 -2.53 11.94 6.51
C THR A 70 -3.57 12.26 5.45
N ASN A 71 -3.11 12.54 4.25
CA ASN A 71 -3.96 12.71 3.09
C ASN A 71 -3.59 11.63 2.07
N ILE A 72 -4.59 10.87 1.64
CA ILE A 72 -4.39 9.80 0.66
C ILE A 72 -3.93 10.34 -0.69
N VAL A 73 -4.40 11.52 -1.10
CA VAL A 73 -4.00 12.15 -2.37
C VAL A 73 -2.52 12.52 -2.31
N THR A 74 -2.06 13.12 -1.20
CA THR A 74 -0.64 13.41 -1.00
C THR A 74 0.22 12.16 -1.16
N ASN A 75 -0.18 11.06 -0.54
CA ASN A 75 0.58 9.81 -0.60
C ASN A 75 0.47 9.09 -1.95
N ALA A 76 -0.68 9.16 -2.61
CA ALA A 76 -0.92 8.42 -3.85
C ALA A 76 -0.51 9.19 -5.11
N VAL A 77 -0.57 10.53 -5.07
CA VAL A 77 -0.38 11.39 -6.25
C VAL A 77 0.72 12.43 -6.03
N ASP A 78 0.54 13.35 -5.07
CA ASP A 78 1.35 14.57 -4.97
C ASP A 78 2.83 14.28 -4.73
N ARG A 79 3.15 13.34 -3.84
CA ARG A 79 4.54 12.93 -3.53
C ARG A 79 5.32 12.44 -4.75
N HIS A 80 4.65 12.08 -5.83
CA HIS A 80 5.29 11.60 -7.05
C HIS A 80 5.60 12.72 -8.04
N LEU A 81 5.10 13.94 -7.82
CA LEU A 81 5.29 15.08 -8.72
C LEU A 81 6.74 15.56 -8.79
N ASP A 82 7.47 15.45 -7.69
CA ASP A 82 8.89 15.84 -7.59
C ASP A 82 9.84 14.67 -7.87
N THR A 83 9.32 13.57 -8.42
CA THR A 83 10.10 12.38 -8.74
C THR A 83 10.08 12.09 -10.25
N ALA A 84 10.92 11.15 -10.70
CA ALA A 84 10.91 10.62 -12.05
C ALA A 84 9.55 9.99 -12.48
N ARG A 85 8.64 9.80 -11.52
CA ARG A 85 7.29 9.27 -11.77
C ARG A 85 6.29 10.32 -12.25
N ARG A 86 6.63 11.62 -12.16
CA ARG A 86 5.75 12.73 -12.53
C ARG A 86 4.99 12.53 -13.85
N ASN A 87 5.70 12.08 -14.88
CA ASN A 87 5.16 11.88 -16.23
C ASN A 87 4.75 10.43 -16.52
N LYS A 88 4.85 9.54 -15.52
CA LYS A 88 4.37 8.16 -15.68
C LYS A 88 2.85 8.12 -15.65
N LEU A 89 2.32 7.11 -16.32
CA LEU A 89 0.91 6.79 -16.30
C LEU A 89 0.46 6.45 -14.87
N ALA A 90 -0.51 7.20 -14.35
CA ALA A 90 -1.05 7.03 -13.01
C ALA A 90 -2.45 6.43 -13.04
N LEU A 91 -3.26 6.75 -14.05
CA LEU A 91 -4.62 6.29 -14.19
C LEU A 91 -4.95 6.02 -15.65
N ILE A 92 -5.59 4.88 -15.90
CA ILE A 92 -6.25 4.56 -17.16
C ILE A 92 -7.75 4.49 -16.86
N TRP A 93 -8.50 5.39 -17.45
CA TRP A 93 -9.94 5.37 -17.39
C TRP A 93 -10.49 4.73 -18.67
N VAL A 94 -11.41 3.80 -18.52
CA VAL A 94 -12.10 3.15 -19.62
C VAL A 94 -13.59 3.39 -19.44
N GLY A 95 -14.25 3.94 -20.44
CA GLY A 95 -15.68 4.19 -20.44
C GLY A 95 -16.49 2.89 -20.55
N GLU A 96 -17.80 3.01 -20.43
CA GLU A 96 -18.73 1.89 -20.67
C GLU A 96 -18.57 1.34 -22.10
N ASN A 97 -18.40 2.24 -23.08
CA ASN A 97 -17.90 1.88 -24.39
C ASN A 97 -16.38 1.71 -24.30
N THR A 98 -15.87 0.51 -24.53
CA THR A 98 -14.45 0.18 -24.41
C THR A 98 -13.53 0.97 -25.36
N ASP A 99 -14.09 1.65 -26.34
CA ASP A 99 -13.36 2.55 -27.26
C ASP A 99 -13.04 3.91 -26.61
N GLU A 100 -13.72 4.26 -25.52
CA GLU A 100 -13.42 5.47 -24.77
C GLU A 100 -12.34 5.19 -23.72
N VAL A 101 -11.11 5.49 -24.05
CA VAL A 101 -9.97 5.37 -23.14
C VAL A 101 -9.34 6.72 -22.90
N ARG A 102 -9.14 7.06 -21.63
CA ARG A 102 -8.39 8.25 -21.20
C ARG A 102 -7.23 7.84 -20.31
N THR A 103 -6.10 8.48 -20.49
CA THR A 103 -4.90 8.22 -19.70
C THR A 103 -4.46 9.49 -19.00
N PHE A 104 -4.06 9.35 -17.74
CA PHE A 104 -3.59 10.47 -16.93
C PHE A 104 -2.24 10.11 -16.32
N SER A 105 -1.29 11.03 -16.44
CA SER A 105 -0.05 10.97 -15.68
C SER A 105 -0.27 11.45 -14.25
N TYR A 106 0.69 11.23 -13.34
CA TYR A 106 0.64 11.82 -12.00
C TYR A 106 0.49 13.34 -12.07
N PHE A 107 1.20 13.98 -12.97
CA PHE A 107 1.10 15.43 -13.18
C PHE A 107 -0.29 15.89 -13.67
N ALA A 108 -0.94 15.09 -14.48
CA ALA A 108 -2.27 15.43 -15.01
C ALA A 108 -3.40 15.17 -13.99
N LEU A 109 -3.14 14.39 -12.94
CA LEU A 109 -4.10 14.13 -11.86
C LEU A 109 -4.04 15.15 -10.72
N ASN A 110 -2.93 15.87 -10.58
CA ASN A 110 -2.77 16.93 -9.61
C ASN A 110 -3.43 18.22 -10.13
#